data_39f9d4f8ec5bf36d2e47823963b09f64
#
_entry.id   39f9d4f8ec5bf36d2e47823963b09f64
#
_cell.length_a   1.000
_cell.length_b   1.000
_cell.length_c   1.000
_cell.angle_alpha   90.00
_cell.angle_beta   90.00
_cell.angle_gamma   90.00
#
_symmetry.space_group_name_H-M   'P 1'
#
loop_
_entity.id
_entity.type
_entity.pdbx_description
1 polymer ?
#
loop_
_entity_poly.entity_id
_entity_poly.type
_entity_poly.pdbx_seq_one_letter_code
_entity_poly.pdbx_strand_id
1 'polypeptide(L)'
;AHLKIVDISCPNQLIGFMKWVMEGNRGLVYARIMRAASAVLHGRDFVFTYGTGYRIRGGAEDEAVIVSSGRGVHEALSAASLLENEGIRVGVIDMPSFDSGLMTALRKDATLIIVAEQNNGYLYKRTRELLFGEEGTGRVVPINALDSEGERQFIHSATYDQLLDQFGLSPAGIAQTIREELGR
;
A
#
# COMPACT_ATOMS: atom_id res chain seq x y z
N ALA A 1 -24.27 0.61 -8.89
CA ALA A 1 -23.76 0.49 -7.52
C ALA A 1 -22.25 0.39 -7.59
N HIS A 2 -21.55 1.25 -6.87
CA HIS A 2 -20.09 1.19 -6.85
C HIS A 2 -19.64 0.22 -5.75
N LEU A 3 -18.79 -0.74 -6.13
CA LEU A 3 -18.14 -1.65 -5.17
C LEU A 3 -17.10 -0.87 -4.36
N LYS A 4 -17.26 -0.87 -3.04
CA LYS A 4 -16.25 -0.40 -2.10
C LYS A 4 -15.27 -1.53 -1.82
N ILE A 5 -13.98 -1.29 -2.04
CA ILE A 5 -12.91 -2.25 -1.74
C ILE A 5 -12.16 -1.78 -0.51
N VAL A 6 -11.99 -2.69 0.46
CA VAL A 6 -11.27 -2.46 1.72
C VAL A 6 -10.30 -3.62 1.95
N ASP A 7 -9.04 -3.31 2.28
CA ASP A 7 -7.98 -4.28 2.53
C ASP A 7 -7.35 -4.03 3.91
N ILE A 8 -7.69 -4.86 4.87
CA ILE A 8 -7.40 -4.65 6.29
C ILE A 8 -5.98 -5.08 6.64
N SER A 9 -5.22 -4.20 7.28
CA SER A 9 -3.81 -4.41 7.65
C SER A 9 -3.59 -4.94 9.06
N CYS A 10 -4.51 -4.69 10.01
CA CYS A 10 -4.34 -5.14 11.39
C CYS A 10 -5.68 -5.28 12.14
N PRO A 11 -5.68 -5.95 13.33
CA PRO A 11 -6.92 -6.19 14.09
C PRO A 11 -7.67 -4.91 14.49
N ASN A 12 -6.99 -3.84 14.91
CA ASN A 12 -7.65 -2.61 15.32
C ASN A 12 -8.30 -1.88 14.13
N GLN A 13 -7.70 -1.98 12.95
CA GLN A 13 -8.31 -1.47 11.71
C GLN A 13 -9.57 -2.27 11.35
N LEU A 14 -9.56 -3.61 11.55
CA LEU A 14 -10.76 -4.43 11.37
C LEU A 14 -11.89 -4.00 12.31
N ILE A 15 -11.58 -3.77 13.59
CA ILE A 15 -12.58 -3.30 14.58
C ILE A 15 -13.16 -1.94 14.14
N GLY A 16 -12.31 -1.00 13.72
CA GLY A 16 -12.74 0.30 13.21
C GLY A 16 -13.63 0.16 11.97
N PHE A 17 -13.25 -0.69 11.01
CA PHE A 17 -14.06 -0.99 9.82
C PHE A 17 -15.43 -1.60 10.19
N MET A 18 -15.49 -2.55 11.11
CA MET A 18 -16.75 -3.15 11.55
C MET A 18 -17.67 -2.12 12.22
N LYS A 19 -17.13 -1.22 13.04
CA LYS A 19 -17.89 -0.10 13.62
C LYS A 19 -18.46 0.80 12.51
N TRP A 20 -17.64 1.16 11.53
CA TRP A 20 -18.07 1.98 10.38
C TRP A 20 -19.24 1.32 9.60
N VAL A 21 -19.23 0.00 9.42
CA VAL A 21 -20.35 -0.74 8.81
C VAL A 21 -21.59 -0.69 9.68
N MET A 22 -21.43 -0.87 11.00
CA MET A 22 -22.55 -0.85 11.98
C MET A 22 -23.20 0.52 12.10
N GLU A 23 -22.48 1.60 11.88
CA GLU A 23 -22.98 2.99 11.85
C GLU A 23 -23.86 3.30 10.62
N GLY A 24 -24.16 2.29 9.81
CA GLY A 24 -25.08 2.44 8.67
C GLY A 24 -24.40 2.74 7.34
N ASN A 25 -23.09 2.67 7.25
CA ASN A 25 -22.34 2.80 6.02
C ASN A 25 -22.52 1.54 5.15
N ARG A 26 -23.61 1.51 4.42
CA ARG A 26 -24.08 0.33 3.67
C ARG A 26 -23.66 0.38 2.19
N GLY A 27 -24.00 -0.65 1.45
CA GLY A 27 -23.75 -0.83 0.04
C GLY A 27 -22.97 -2.10 -0.21
N LEU A 28 -22.52 -2.28 -1.45
CA LEU A 28 -21.68 -3.42 -1.81
C LEU A 28 -20.24 -3.16 -1.36
N VAL A 29 -19.77 -3.94 -0.39
CA VAL A 29 -18.40 -3.84 0.17
C VAL A 29 -17.70 -5.17 0.00
N TYR A 30 -16.51 -5.15 -0.59
CA TYR A 30 -15.58 -6.27 -0.63
C TYR A 30 -14.43 -5.98 0.34
N ALA A 31 -14.42 -6.69 1.47
CA ALA A 31 -13.37 -6.56 2.47
C ALA A 31 -12.43 -7.78 2.41
N ARG A 32 -11.12 -7.52 2.26
CA ARG A 32 -10.08 -8.53 2.40
C ARG A 32 -9.54 -8.51 3.82
N ILE A 33 -9.44 -9.69 4.41
CA ILE A 33 -8.99 -9.89 5.80
C ILE A 33 -7.91 -10.95 5.81
N MET A 34 -6.84 -10.71 6.54
CA MET A 34 -5.77 -11.69 6.73
C MET A 34 -6.25 -12.88 7.55
N ARG A 35 -5.84 -14.08 7.14
CA ARG A 35 -6.07 -15.33 7.91
C ARG A 35 -5.01 -15.55 8.99
N ALA A 36 -3.79 -15.05 8.77
CA ALA A 36 -2.69 -15.16 9.73
C ALA A 36 -2.76 -14.05 10.78
N ALA A 37 -2.17 -14.31 11.93
CA ALA A 37 -1.96 -13.27 12.92
C ALA A 37 -1.08 -12.15 12.34
N SER A 38 -1.38 -10.92 12.70
CA SER A 38 -0.61 -9.75 12.29
C SER A 38 -0.30 -8.86 13.49
N ALA A 39 0.78 -8.08 13.40
CA ALA A 39 1.07 -7.05 14.37
C ALA A 39 -0.02 -5.97 14.37
N VAL A 40 -0.18 -5.31 15.50
CA VAL A 40 -1.08 -4.16 15.64
C VAL A 40 -0.37 -2.91 15.12
N LEU A 41 -0.92 -2.28 14.09
CA LEU A 41 -0.35 -1.08 13.46
C LEU A 41 -1.04 0.21 13.92
N HIS A 42 -2.31 0.14 14.28
CA HIS A 42 -3.11 1.28 14.71
C HIS A 42 -3.51 1.15 16.17
N GLY A 43 -3.72 2.26 16.87
CA GLY A 43 -4.20 2.28 18.25
C GLY A 43 -5.59 1.65 18.44
N ARG A 44 -5.98 1.38 19.69
CA ARG A 44 -7.30 0.79 20.02
C ARG A 44 -8.48 1.72 19.71
N ASP A 45 -8.23 3.00 19.66
CA ASP A 45 -9.15 4.09 19.36
C ASP A 45 -9.19 4.44 17.86
N PHE A 46 -8.58 3.63 17.02
CA PHE A 46 -8.54 3.86 15.57
C PHE A 46 -9.95 3.99 14.98
N VAL A 47 -10.16 5.08 14.25
CA VAL A 47 -11.40 5.35 13.51
C VAL A 47 -11.16 5.10 12.02
N PHE A 48 -11.88 4.13 11.48
CA PHE A 48 -11.84 3.85 10.04
C PHE A 48 -12.72 4.84 9.29
N THR A 49 -12.18 5.41 8.22
CA THR A 49 -12.93 6.21 7.24
C THR A 49 -12.66 5.66 5.84
N TYR A 50 -13.73 5.35 5.10
CA TYR A 50 -13.59 4.89 3.72
C TYR A 50 -13.01 6.00 2.83
N GLY A 51 -12.02 5.66 2.00
CA GLY A 51 -11.34 6.64 1.15
C GLY A 51 -10.23 7.41 1.86
N THR A 52 -9.75 6.91 3.00
CA THR A 52 -8.67 7.54 3.76
C THR A 52 -7.45 6.61 3.85
N GLY A 53 -6.29 7.14 3.50
CA GLY A 53 -4.98 6.54 3.75
C GLY A 53 -4.37 7.09 5.04
N TYR A 54 -3.59 6.28 5.74
CA TYR A 54 -3.02 6.60 7.03
C TYR A 54 -1.50 6.51 6.97
N ARG A 55 -0.80 7.63 7.16
CA ARG A 55 0.65 7.62 7.30
C ARG A 55 1.03 7.01 8.64
N ILE A 56 1.73 5.88 8.62
CA ILE A 56 2.14 5.13 9.80
C ILE A 56 3.65 5.23 10.07
N ARG A 57 4.42 5.74 9.11
CA ARG A 57 5.85 6.01 9.24
C ARG A 57 6.26 7.17 8.34
N GLY A 58 7.32 7.89 8.74
CA GLY A 58 7.98 8.94 7.95
C GLY A 58 7.35 10.31 8.08
N GLY A 59 7.80 11.24 7.24
CA GLY A 59 7.43 12.66 7.28
C GLY A 59 7.79 13.41 6.00
N ALA A 60 8.01 14.72 6.12
CA ALA A 60 8.27 15.60 4.99
C ALA A 60 9.64 15.39 4.32
N GLU A 61 10.58 14.76 5.01
CA GLU A 61 11.93 14.53 4.51
C GLU A 61 12.15 13.12 3.93
N ASP A 62 11.07 12.39 3.65
CA ASP A 62 11.16 11.06 3.05
C ASP A 62 11.67 11.16 1.61
N GLU A 63 12.68 10.35 1.27
CA GLU A 63 13.21 10.24 -0.10
C GLU A 63 12.30 9.41 -0.98
N ALA A 64 11.54 8.49 -0.37
CA ALA A 64 10.51 7.70 -1.01
C ALA A 64 9.33 7.45 -0.06
N VAL A 65 8.15 7.19 -0.61
CA VAL A 65 6.97 6.80 0.16
C VAL A 65 6.43 5.48 -0.40
N ILE A 66 6.25 4.48 0.47
CA ILE A 66 5.59 3.23 0.13
C ILE A 66 4.10 3.35 0.46
N VAL A 67 3.25 3.17 -0.52
CA VAL A 67 1.80 3.06 -0.36
C VAL A 67 1.44 1.57 -0.49
N SER A 68 0.80 1.03 0.54
CA SER A 68 0.43 -0.38 0.57
C SER A 68 -0.90 -0.59 1.29
N SER A 69 -1.44 -1.80 1.25
CA SER A 69 -2.67 -2.19 1.93
C SER A 69 -2.58 -3.62 2.48
N GLY A 70 -3.44 -3.93 3.44
CA GLY A 70 -3.52 -5.27 4.00
C GLY A 70 -2.19 -5.78 4.54
N ARG A 71 -1.83 -7.02 4.24
CA ARG A 71 -0.57 -7.62 4.68
C ARG A 71 0.66 -6.89 4.14
N GLY A 72 0.60 -6.34 2.93
CA GLY A 72 1.72 -5.64 2.30
C GLY A 72 2.26 -4.45 3.12
N VAL A 73 1.45 -3.87 4.02
CA VAL A 73 1.88 -2.80 4.91
C VAL A 73 2.97 -3.27 5.89
N HIS A 74 2.93 -4.52 6.33
CA HIS A 74 3.95 -5.09 7.22
C HIS A 74 5.28 -5.27 6.49
N GLU A 75 5.22 -5.72 5.24
CA GLU A 75 6.41 -5.86 4.38
C GLU A 75 7.01 -4.48 4.06
N ALA A 76 6.15 -3.48 3.80
CA ALA A 76 6.57 -2.10 3.58
C ALA A 76 7.29 -1.48 4.80
N LEU A 77 6.78 -1.70 6.02
CA LEU A 77 7.42 -1.26 7.25
C LEU A 77 8.79 -1.93 7.47
N SER A 78 8.87 -3.22 7.18
CA SER A 78 10.13 -3.97 7.27
C SER A 78 11.14 -3.46 6.23
N ALA A 79 10.71 -3.20 4.99
CA ALA A 79 11.56 -2.62 3.95
C ALA A 79 12.07 -1.22 4.34
N ALA A 80 11.19 -0.36 4.86
CA ALA A 80 11.56 0.97 5.34
C ALA A 80 12.60 0.91 6.48
N SER A 81 12.50 -0.11 7.37
CA SER A 81 13.49 -0.32 8.44
C SER A 81 14.84 -0.80 7.91
N LEU A 82 14.88 -1.63 6.86
CA LEU A 82 16.13 -2.00 6.20
C LEU A 82 16.83 -0.78 5.60
N LEU A 83 16.09 0.07 4.90
CA LEU A 83 16.61 1.27 4.23
C LEU A 83 17.07 2.33 5.23
N GLU A 84 16.40 2.47 6.38
CA GLU A 84 16.83 3.38 7.44
C GLU A 84 18.21 3.05 7.98
N ASN A 85 18.56 1.76 8.10
CA ASN A 85 19.91 1.31 8.49
C ASN A 85 20.98 1.73 7.47
N GLU A 86 20.59 2.05 6.25
CA GLU A 86 21.44 2.53 5.16
C GLU A 86 21.40 4.06 5.00
N GLY A 87 20.68 4.75 5.89
CA GLY A 87 20.52 6.19 5.87
C GLY A 87 19.49 6.71 4.84
N ILE A 88 18.66 5.83 4.28
CA ILE A 88 17.59 6.19 3.32
C ILE A 88 16.28 6.33 4.10
N ARG A 89 15.68 7.52 4.08
CA ARG A 89 14.41 7.79 4.77
C ARG A 89 13.23 7.43 3.88
N VAL A 90 12.37 6.55 4.39
CA VAL A 90 11.21 6.05 3.66
C VAL A 90 9.96 6.11 4.51
N GLY A 91 8.95 6.80 4.00
CA GLY A 91 7.61 6.83 4.58
C GLY A 91 6.78 5.61 4.20
N VAL A 92 5.81 5.26 5.06
CA VAL A 92 4.86 4.18 4.79
C VAL A 92 3.44 4.67 5.05
N ILE A 93 2.58 4.42 4.07
CA ILE A 93 1.14 4.70 4.12
C ILE A 93 0.37 3.39 4.05
N ASP A 94 -0.46 3.17 5.04
CA ASP A 94 -1.50 2.14 5.03
C ASP A 94 -2.74 2.71 4.34
N MET A 95 -3.08 2.17 3.17
CA MET A 95 -4.21 2.62 2.35
C MET A 95 -5.27 1.51 2.22
N PRO A 96 -6.07 1.27 3.27
CA PRO A 96 -7.07 0.20 3.27
C PRO A 96 -8.17 0.38 2.21
N SER A 97 -8.40 1.61 1.80
CA SER A 97 -9.26 1.99 0.67
C SER A 97 -8.64 3.17 -0.06
N PHE A 98 -8.84 3.26 -1.35
CA PHE A 98 -8.16 4.25 -2.18
C PHE A 98 -8.48 5.69 -1.77
N ASP A 99 -7.45 6.45 -1.38
CA ASP A 99 -7.51 7.87 -1.03
C ASP A 99 -6.97 8.71 -2.20
N SER A 100 -7.88 9.30 -2.97
CA SER A 100 -7.51 10.12 -4.12
C SER A 100 -6.84 11.44 -3.72
N GLY A 101 -7.29 12.04 -2.62
CA GLY A 101 -6.73 13.30 -2.12
C GLY A 101 -5.27 13.15 -1.68
N LEU A 102 -5.00 12.08 -0.90
CA LEU A 102 -3.65 11.77 -0.45
C LEU A 102 -2.72 11.42 -1.63
N MET A 103 -3.19 10.62 -2.61
CA MET A 103 -2.37 10.28 -3.78
C MET A 103 -2.04 11.52 -4.63
N THR A 104 -2.97 12.45 -4.78
CA THR A 104 -2.73 13.72 -5.48
C THR A 104 -1.71 14.59 -4.73
N ALA A 105 -1.78 14.64 -3.40
CA ALA A 105 -0.80 15.37 -2.59
C ALA A 105 0.59 14.73 -2.69
N LEU A 106 0.68 13.40 -2.55
CA LEU A 106 1.96 12.68 -2.69
C LEU A 106 2.62 12.92 -4.07
N ARG A 107 1.83 12.97 -5.14
CA ARG A 107 2.34 13.24 -6.49
C ARG A 107 3.04 14.59 -6.61
N LYS A 108 2.63 15.56 -5.81
CA LYS A 108 3.22 16.92 -5.79
C LYS A 108 4.45 17.00 -4.88
N ASP A 109 4.38 16.32 -3.72
CA ASP A 109 5.33 16.53 -2.63
C ASP A 109 6.42 15.46 -2.56
N ALA A 110 6.14 14.22 -3.00
CA ALA A 110 7.09 13.11 -2.94
C ALA A 110 7.91 12.98 -4.23
N THR A 111 9.20 12.65 -4.10
CA THR A 111 10.08 12.37 -5.24
C THR A 111 9.80 11.01 -5.84
N LEU A 112 9.59 9.98 -5.00
CA LEU A 112 9.36 8.59 -5.40
C LEU A 112 8.20 8.00 -4.59
N ILE A 113 7.22 7.43 -5.29
CA ILE A 113 6.08 6.73 -4.70
C ILE A 113 6.12 5.29 -5.16
N ILE A 114 6.29 4.35 -4.23
CA ILE A 114 6.19 2.92 -4.48
C ILE A 114 4.77 2.47 -4.13
N VAL A 115 4.04 1.92 -5.08
CA VAL A 115 2.75 1.28 -4.82
C VAL A 115 2.97 -0.23 -4.72
N ALA A 116 3.19 -0.73 -3.50
CA ALA A 116 3.46 -2.14 -3.22
C ALA A 116 2.17 -2.83 -2.76
N GLU A 117 1.61 -3.71 -3.60
CA GLU A 117 0.32 -4.35 -3.29
C GLU A 117 0.29 -5.83 -3.67
N GLN A 118 -0.19 -6.65 -2.75
CA GLN A 118 -0.27 -8.12 -2.90
C GLN A 118 -1.55 -8.56 -3.65
N ASN A 119 -1.85 -7.86 -4.74
CA ASN A 119 -3.04 -8.11 -5.55
C ASN A 119 -2.81 -7.72 -7.02
N ASN A 120 -3.86 -7.75 -7.82
CA ASN A 120 -3.80 -7.45 -9.25
C ASN A 120 -3.76 -5.94 -9.57
N GLY A 121 -2.97 -5.16 -8.83
CA GLY A 121 -2.72 -3.77 -9.14
C GLY A 121 -3.92 -2.83 -8.94
N TYR A 122 -4.76 -3.06 -7.93
CA TYR A 122 -5.93 -2.20 -7.66
C TYR A 122 -5.55 -0.77 -7.32
N LEU A 123 -4.65 -0.58 -6.36
CA LEU A 123 -4.20 0.75 -5.94
C LEU A 123 -3.44 1.42 -7.09
N TYR A 124 -2.55 0.69 -7.76
CA TYR A 124 -1.76 1.23 -8.86
C TYR A 124 -2.62 1.65 -10.06
N LYS A 125 -3.60 0.83 -10.48
CA LYS A 125 -4.52 1.16 -11.58
C LYS A 125 -5.34 2.41 -11.24
N ARG A 126 -5.86 2.51 -10.02
CA ARG A 126 -6.57 3.70 -9.54
C ARG A 126 -5.67 4.94 -9.49
N THR A 127 -4.42 4.76 -9.07
CA THR A 127 -3.42 5.85 -9.07
C THR A 127 -3.14 6.33 -10.49
N ARG A 128 -2.92 5.43 -11.44
CA ARG A 128 -2.72 5.80 -12.85
C ARG A 128 -3.91 6.54 -13.44
N GLU A 129 -5.13 6.05 -13.19
CA GLU A 129 -6.36 6.70 -13.65
C GLU A 129 -6.49 8.13 -13.09
N LEU A 130 -6.22 8.29 -11.78
CA LEU A 130 -6.29 9.58 -11.09
C LEU A 130 -5.25 10.56 -11.62
N LEU A 131 -4.01 10.11 -11.84
CA LEU A 131 -2.88 10.97 -12.18
C LEU A 131 -2.68 11.12 -13.70
N PHE A 132 -3.57 10.58 -14.52
CA PHE A 132 -3.50 10.72 -15.96
C PHE A 132 -3.69 12.18 -16.38
N GLY A 133 -2.66 12.77 -16.98
CA GLY A 133 -2.67 14.18 -17.40
C GLY A 133 -2.45 15.20 -16.28
N GLU A 134 -2.27 14.76 -15.03
CA GLU A 134 -1.95 15.66 -13.91
C GLU A 134 -0.46 15.99 -13.86
N GLU A 135 -0.14 17.27 -13.60
CA GLU A 135 1.22 17.72 -13.38
C GLU A 135 1.72 17.30 -11.99
N GLY A 136 3.00 16.95 -11.89
CA GLY A 136 3.65 16.62 -10.64
C GLY A 136 5.01 15.94 -10.85
N THR A 137 5.90 16.08 -9.89
CA THR A 137 7.28 15.59 -9.94
C THR A 137 7.44 14.16 -9.44
N GLY A 138 6.55 13.70 -8.57
CA GLY A 138 6.63 12.40 -7.95
C GLY A 138 6.52 11.25 -8.97
N ARG A 139 7.53 10.41 -9.04
CA ARG A 139 7.52 9.20 -9.88
C ARG A 139 6.75 8.09 -9.16
N VAL A 140 5.88 7.38 -9.87
CA VAL A 140 5.09 6.27 -9.31
C VAL A 140 5.55 4.95 -9.90
N VAL A 141 6.00 4.04 -9.05
CA VAL A 141 6.53 2.72 -9.42
C VAL A 141 5.67 1.63 -8.76
N PRO A 142 5.11 0.69 -9.52
CA PRO A 142 4.34 -0.42 -8.96
C PRO A 142 5.25 -1.58 -8.56
N ILE A 143 4.88 -2.28 -7.48
CA ILE A 143 5.35 -3.62 -7.16
C ILE A 143 4.08 -4.45 -6.88
N ASN A 144 3.74 -5.36 -7.79
CA ASN A 144 2.51 -6.17 -7.69
C ASN A 144 2.63 -7.45 -8.53
N ALA A 145 1.56 -8.23 -8.60
CA ALA A 145 1.54 -9.52 -9.29
C ALA A 145 1.09 -9.44 -10.77
N LEU A 146 1.09 -8.27 -11.38
CA LEU A 146 0.84 -8.12 -12.82
C LEU A 146 2.12 -8.48 -13.62
N ASP A 147 1.94 -8.78 -14.90
CA ASP A 147 3.07 -8.94 -15.81
C ASP A 147 3.67 -7.59 -16.26
N SER A 148 4.67 -7.63 -17.13
CA SER A 148 5.35 -6.44 -17.65
C SER A 148 4.45 -5.53 -18.49
N GLU A 149 3.33 -6.03 -18.99
CA GLU A 149 2.34 -5.28 -19.75
C GLU A 149 1.25 -4.67 -18.85
N GLY A 150 1.28 -5.03 -17.55
CA GLY A 150 0.30 -4.59 -16.56
C GLY A 150 -0.99 -5.42 -16.59
N GLU A 151 -0.93 -6.61 -17.17
CA GLU A 151 -2.04 -7.54 -17.27
C GLU A 151 -1.94 -8.66 -16.23
N ARG A 152 -3.05 -9.35 -16.02
CA ARG A 152 -3.11 -10.48 -15.08
C ARG A 152 -2.36 -11.68 -15.64
N GLN A 153 -1.51 -12.28 -14.83
CA GLN A 153 -0.80 -13.50 -15.19
C GLN A 153 -1.27 -14.68 -14.34
N PHE A 154 -1.00 -15.88 -14.83
CA PHE A 154 -1.22 -17.09 -14.05
C PHE A 154 -0.14 -17.22 -12.97
N ILE A 155 -0.58 -17.38 -11.71
CA ILE A 155 0.31 -17.53 -10.57
C ILE A 155 0.20 -18.98 -10.08
N HIS A 156 1.31 -19.72 -10.12
CA HIS A 156 1.37 -21.06 -9.56
C HIS A 156 1.22 -21.05 -8.04
N SER A 157 0.65 -22.11 -7.48
CA SER A 157 0.57 -22.28 -6.03
C SER A 157 1.98 -22.35 -5.44
N ALA A 158 2.22 -21.54 -4.42
CA ALA A 158 3.48 -21.47 -3.70
C ALA A 158 3.25 -21.03 -2.25
N THR A 159 4.28 -21.06 -1.42
CA THR A 159 4.20 -20.46 -0.08
C THR A 159 4.10 -18.93 -0.17
N TYR A 160 3.65 -18.31 0.89
CA TYR A 160 3.56 -16.85 0.97
C TYR A 160 4.91 -16.18 0.67
N ASP A 161 5.98 -16.65 1.31
CA ASP A 161 7.33 -16.07 1.14
C ASP A 161 7.85 -16.23 -0.29
N GLN A 162 7.64 -17.40 -0.90
CA GLN A 162 8.01 -17.64 -2.31
C GLN A 162 7.28 -16.67 -3.26
N LEU A 163 6.01 -16.38 -3.01
CA LEU A 163 5.25 -15.42 -3.82
C LEU A 163 5.75 -13.99 -3.60
N LEU A 164 6.08 -13.61 -2.37
CA LEU A 164 6.66 -12.31 -2.09
C LEU A 164 7.98 -12.11 -2.86
N ASP A 165 8.86 -13.09 -2.83
CA ASP A 165 10.15 -13.03 -3.53
C ASP A 165 9.96 -13.01 -5.04
N GLN A 166 9.06 -13.84 -5.57
CA GLN A 166 8.76 -13.91 -7.00
C GLN A 166 8.32 -12.55 -7.57
N PHE A 167 7.53 -11.78 -6.81
CA PHE A 167 6.96 -10.50 -7.26
C PHE A 167 7.68 -9.27 -6.69
N GLY A 168 8.83 -9.44 -6.04
CA GLY A 168 9.56 -8.33 -5.44
C GLY A 168 8.84 -7.66 -4.26
N LEU A 169 7.86 -8.33 -3.67
CA LEU A 169 7.02 -7.83 -2.56
C LEU A 169 7.57 -8.19 -1.18
N SER A 170 8.67 -8.93 -1.10
CA SER A 170 9.40 -9.14 0.15
C SER A 170 10.04 -7.83 0.63
N PRO A 171 10.32 -7.67 1.93
CA PRO A 171 11.00 -6.48 2.43
C PRO A 171 12.31 -6.17 1.69
N ALA A 172 13.09 -7.21 1.36
CA ALA A 172 14.32 -7.06 0.59
C ALA A 172 14.06 -6.62 -0.85
N GLY A 173 13.04 -7.18 -1.52
CA GLY A 173 12.65 -6.83 -2.88
C GLY A 173 12.16 -5.39 -2.98
N ILE A 174 11.27 -4.96 -2.06
CA ILE A 174 10.80 -3.57 -2.00
C ILE A 174 11.99 -2.61 -1.77
N ALA A 175 12.88 -2.95 -0.81
CA ALA A 175 14.06 -2.13 -0.55
C ALA A 175 15.00 -2.06 -1.75
N GLN A 176 15.19 -3.16 -2.48
CA GLN A 176 16.00 -3.19 -3.69
C GLN A 176 15.43 -2.27 -4.78
N THR A 177 14.12 -2.35 -5.04
CA THR A 177 13.45 -1.46 -6.00
C THR A 177 13.67 0.01 -5.64
N ILE A 178 13.54 0.37 -4.34
CA ILE A 178 13.75 1.76 -3.89
C ILE A 178 15.18 2.22 -4.14
N ARG A 179 16.21 1.37 -3.85
CA ARG A 179 17.62 1.71 -4.13
C ARG A 179 17.84 1.97 -5.63
N GLU A 180 17.37 1.06 -6.47
CA GLU A 180 17.50 1.18 -7.92
C GLU A 180 16.87 2.47 -8.45
N GLU A 181 15.68 2.79 -7.97
CA GLU A 181 14.93 3.97 -8.36
C GLU A 181 15.54 5.28 -7.84
N LEU A 182 16.27 5.24 -6.72
CA LEU A 182 17.04 6.36 -6.19
C LEU A 182 18.47 6.45 -6.76
N GLY A 183 18.90 5.46 -7.55
CA GLY A 183 20.26 5.40 -8.12
C GLY A 183 21.34 5.05 -7.09
N ARG A 184 21.02 4.21 -6.13
CA ARG A 184 21.90 3.78 -5.02
C ARG A 184 22.12 2.26 -4.99
#